data_21a563e99636b15bb66addb37d1f7b6f
#
_entry.id   21a563e99636b15bb66addb37d1f7b6f
#
_cell.length_a   1.000
_cell.length_b   1.000
_cell.length_c   1.000
_cell.angle_alpha   90.00
_cell.angle_beta   90.00
_cell.angle_gamma   90.00
#
_symmetry.space_group_name_H-M   'P 1'
#
loop_
_entity.id
_entity.type
_entity.pdbx_description
1 polymer ?
#
loop_
_entity_poly.entity_id
_entity_poly.type
_entity_poly.pdbx_seq_one_letter_code
_entity_poly.pdbx_strand_id
1 'polypeptide(L)'
;MRDAGPSEAGRPEPTGGRDRLWTAVLLAGAAVLTFYRLGAGSLWDQDETKYAQVAREILERGDWVTLYVNHVPWYVHPPFYMWLTALTGSAFGFSELTVRFWSGVFSVVAVYATVLIGRDLFGPRVGWLAGAVFAVTFHFLVQSRLAVFDTVLLAWMLLGVHAFLRAYQHGRRADWLRFFLYCGLATLTKGPIGLILPGLVAAAFVTVRGAWHRWREVPWAAGIAVYVAVGLSWYGAETWLHGRAFVSTVFGYYGVGRFFGVVENQAGPWYYYVPILVLGAFPWTAFWPAAAAFHGRRLRDDGSLFVALWCVLTFAFYTAAGTKLPNYVLPIYPLAAVGVAAWWEAFLPVRRLGWEGWMSLALLVVLLGALCWGIGGYLAQLYPARFHALGHLLVAPAVALAAGVALVLVLTVTGARLAALLAMCAAMAVTWLSVVTWVVPVVEAEKPMKPLALEIRAALRPGDRIIGYRFDIYSSLIYYTDHHVDWIDDPRALRAAVCAPGRVFVVSHLDELARVRLPAVVSRYAVRGDVVAVVKPAEAHCTP
;
A
#
# COMPACT_ATOMS: atom_id res chain seq x y z
N MET A 1 -24.93 2.04 -56.62
CA MET A 1 -23.76 2.28 -55.75
C MET A 1 -23.98 1.43 -54.51
N ARG A 2 -23.15 0.40 -54.34
CA ARG A 2 -23.33 -0.63 -53.27
C ARG A 2 -22.86 -0.08 -51.94
N ASP A 3 -23.70 -0.15 -50.93
CA ASP A 3 -23.38 0.14 -49.54
C ASP A 3 -22.24 -0.76 -49.07
N ALA A 4 -21.11 -0.15 -48.73
CA ALA A 4 -20.06 -0.79 -48.01
C ALA A 4 -20.51 -0.90 -46.53
N GLY A 5 -20.83 -2.13 -46.08
CA GLY A 5 -21.14 -2.42 -44.70
C GLY A 5 -19.99 -2.07 -43.75
N PRO A 6 -20.27 -1.90 -42.44
CA PRO A 6 -19.28 -1.49 -41.48
C PRO A 6 -18.12 -2.51 -41.40
N SER A 7 -16.89 -1.99 -41.52
CA SER A 7 -15.67 -2.77 -41.51
C SER A 7 -15.57 -3.63 -40.23
N GLU A 8 -15.26 -4.90 -40.37
CA GLU A 8 -14.96 -5.87 -39.29
C GLU A 8 -13.66 -5.57 -38.52
N ALA A 9 -13.34 -4.30 -38.30
CA ALA A 9 -12.20 -3.90 -37.51
C ALA A 9 -12.57 -3.97 -36.00
N GLY A 10 -12.32 -5.10 -35.33
CA GLY A 10 -12.42 -5.14 -33.88
C GLY A 10 -12.77 -6.45 -33.20
N ARG A 11 -12.56 -7.60 -33.82
CA ARG A 11 -12.50 -8.83 -33.03
C ARG A 11 -11.12 -8.90 -32.38
N PRO A 12 -11.02 -8.93 -31.01
CA PRO A 12 -9.75 -9.24 -30.38
C PRO A 12 -9.32 -10.64 -30.87
N GLU A 13 -8.19 -10.71 -31.57
CA GLU A 13 -7.58 -12.00 -31.88
C GLU A 13 -7.42 -12.79 -30.58
N PRO A 14 -7.65 -14.12 -30.60
CA PRO A 14 -7.42 -14.94 -29.43
C PRO A 14 -5.97 -14.74 -29.00
N THR A 15 -5.76 -14.27 -27.74
CA THR A 15 -4.44 -14.02 -27.16
C THR A 15 -3.56 -15.23 -27.44
N GLY A 16 -2.60 -15.11 -28.36
CA GLY A 16 -1.75 -16.21 -28.82
C GLY A 16 -1.01 -16.80 -27.61
N GLY A 17 -0.61 -18.07 -27.67
CA GLY A 17 0.12 -18.74 -26.57
C GLY A 17 1.31 -17.93 -26.08
N ARG A 18 1.89 -17.12 -26.93
CA ARG A 18 3.01 -16.21 -26.64
C ARG A 18 2.63 -15.08 -25.66
N ASP A 19 1.46 -14.46 -25.81
CA ASP A 19 1.02 -13.39 -24.88
C ASP A 19 0.72 -13.95 -23.49
N ARG A 20 0.16 -15.16 -23.42
CA ARG A 20 -0.06 -15.86 -22.14
C ARG A 20 1.26 -16.19 -21.46
N LEU A 21 2.27 -16.63 -22.21
CA LEU A 21 3.59 -16.92 -21.68
C LEU A 21 4.26 -15.65 -21.10
N TRP A 22 4.26 -14.55 -21.85
CA TRP A 22 4.84 -13.29 -21.36
C TRP A 22 4.13 -12.74 -20.13
N THR A 23 2.80 -12.86 -20.10
CA THR A 23 2.02 -12.48 -18.90
C THR A 23 2.38 -13.38 -17.71
N ALA A 24 2.50 -14.69 -17.90
CA ALA A 24 2.89 -15.62 -16.83
C ALA A 24 4.32 -15.32 -16.31
N VAL A 25 5.28 -15.07 -17.21
CA VAL A 25 6.66 -14.68 -16.82
C VAL A 25 6.67 -13.37 -16.03
N LEU A 26 5.89 -12.37 -16.46
CA LEU A 26 5.76 -11.11 -15.74
C LEU A 26 5.18 -11.31 -14.33
N LEU A 27 4.11 -12.09 -14.20
CA LEU A 27 3.48 -12.36 -12.90
C LEU A 27 4.39 -13.17 -11.99
N ALA A 28 5.14 -14.14 -12.53
CA ALA A 28 6.16 -14.86 -11.78
C ALA A 28 7.27 -13.91 -11.29
N GLY A 29 7.74 -12.99 -12.13
CA GLY A 29 8.69 -11.94 -11.75
C GLY A 29 8.14 -11.02 -10.64
N ALA A 30 6.89 -10.56 -10.78
CA ALA A 30 6.23 -9.76 -9.75
C ALA A 30 6.09 -10.53 -8.43
N ALA A 31 5.75 -11.82 -8.49
CA ALA A 31 5.71 -12.69 -7.30
C ALA A 31 7.09 -12.80 -6.64
N VAL A 32 8.15 -13.00 -7.42
CA VAL A 32 9.53 -13.02 -6.87
C VAL A 32 9.86 -11.72 -6.17
N LEU A 33 9.62 -10.56 -6.79
CA LEU A 33 9.91 -9.25 -6.21
C LEU A 33 9.15 -9.00 -4.89
N THR A 34 7.94 -9.52 -4.79
CA THR A 34 7.07 -9.36 -3.62
C THR A 34 7.41 -10.36 -2.52
N PHE A 35 7.48 -11.67 -2.86
CA PHE A 35 7.59 -12.75 -1.88
C PHE A 35 9.02 -13.06 -1.45
N TYR A 36 10.04 -12.64 -2.21
CA TYR A 36 11.44 -12.88 -1.83
C TYR A 36 11.72 -12.29 -0.44
N ARG A 37 12.01 -13.16 0.55
CA ARG A 37 12.24 -12.79 1.95
C ARG A 37 11.12 -11.94 2.58
N LEU A 38 9.86 -12.18 2.22
CA LEU A 38 8.71 -11.39 2.71
C LEU A 38 8.55 -11.45 4.23
N GLY A 39 8.91 -12.57 4.85
CA GLY A 39 8.92 -12.75 6.31
C GLY A 39 10.21 -12.26 7.00
N ALA A 40 11.18 -11.71 6.26
CA ALA A 40 12.40 -11.20 6.86
C ALA A 40 12.16 -9.78 7.43
N GLY A 41 12.33 -9.65 8.72
CA GLY A 41 12.13 -8.41 9.45
C GLY A 41 10.78 -8.31 10.16
N SER A 42 10.81 -7.73 11.34
CA SER A 42 9.64 -7.52 12.20
C SER A 42 8.55 -6.71 11.49
N LEU A 43 7.33 -6.89 11.93
CA LEU A 43 6.22 -6.04 11.49
C LEU A 43 6.48 -4.59 11.91
N TRP A 44 6.09 -3.64 11.06
CA TRP A 44 6.13 -2.22 11.41
C TRP A 44 5.02 -1.92 12.40
N ASP A 45 5.35 -1.06 13.36
CA ASP A 45 4.38 -0.62 14.35
C ASP A 45 3.23 0.18 13.73
N GLN A 46 2.17 0.34 14.49
CA GLN A 46 0.90 0.97 14.15
C GLN A 46 0.04 0.10 13.23
N ASP A 47 0.37 -0.05 11.95
CA ASP A 47 -0.53 -0.69 10.99
C ASP A 47 -0.34 -2.22 10.93
N GLU A 48 0.86 -2.71 10.61
CA GLU A 48 1.07 -4.15 10.42
C GLU A 48 0.78 -4.96 11.69
N THR A 49 1.33 -4.52 12.83
CA THR A 49 1.12 -5.22 14.11
C THR A 49 -0.30 -5.09 14.62
N LYS A 50 -0.96 -3.94 14.38
CA LYS A 50 -2.35 -3.73 14.76
C LYS A 50 -3.28 -4.67 14.00
N TYR A 51 -3.14 -4.75 12.65
CA TYR A 51 -3.97 -5.64 11.84
C TYR A 51 -3.70 -7.11 12.13
N ALA A 52 -2.45 -7.47 12.42
CA ALA A 52 -2.07 -8.80 12.85
C ALA A 52 -2.72 -9.17 14.20
N GLN A 53 -2.72 -8.23 15.16
CA GLN A 53 -3.36 -8.42 16.46
C GLN A 53 -4.88 -8.56 16.33
N VAL A 54 -5.52 -7.70 15.53
CA VAL A 54 -6.96 -7.83 15.24
C VAL A 54 -7.27 -9.21 14.65
N ALA A 55 -6.47 -9.68 13.69
CA ALA A 55 -6.67 -11.01 13.09
C ALA A 55 -6.49 -12.14 14.11
N ARG A 56 -5.59 -12.00 15.08
CA ARG A 56 -5.39 -12.95 16.18
C ARG A 56 -6.61 -12.96 17.11
N GLU A 57 -7.08 -11.79 17.52
CA GLU A 57 -8.24 -11.66 18.41
C GLU A 57 -9.54 -12.17 17.78
N ILE A 58 -9.69 -12.13 16.44
CA ILE A 58 -10.79 -12.82 15.75
C ILE A 58 -10.81 -14.32 16.09
N LEU A 59 -9.65 -14.98 16.06
CA LEU A 59 -9.55 -16.41 16.35
C LEU A 59 -9.71 -16.72 17.84
N GLU A 60 -9.11 -15.92 18.70
CA GLU A 60 -9.17 -16.09 20.16
C GLU A 60 -10.59 -15.96 20.70
N ARG A 61 -11.37 -15.03 20.13
CA ARG A 61 -12.76 -14.77 20.55
C ARG A 61 -13.78 -15.58 19.77
N GLY A 62 -13.43 -16.07 18.59
CA GLY A 62 -14.39 -16.64 17.64
C GLY A 62 -15.35 -15.60 17.05
N ASP A 63 -15.08 -14.30 17.22
CA ASP A 63 -15.92 -13.21 16.73
C ASP A 63 -15.36 -12.68 15.40
N TRP A 64 -16.04 -13.01 14.30
CA TRP A 64 -15.67 -12.60 12.95
C TRP A 64 -16.37 -11.31 12.50
N VAL A 65 -17.24 -10.76 13.31
CA VAL A 65 -18.01 -9.55 12.99
C VAL A 65 -17.38 -8.34 13.67
N THR A 66 -17.40 -8.30 15.01
CA THR A 66 -16.80 -7.21 15.76
C THR A 66 -15.29 -7.42 15.89
N LEU A 67 -14.54 -6.46 15.41
CA LEU A 67 -13.09 -6.47 15.49
C LEU A 67 -12.62 -5.92 16.82
N TYR A 68 -11.53 -6.47 17.35
CA TYR A 68 -10.94 -6.04 18.61
C TYR A 68 -9.44 -5.82 18.45
N VAL A 69 -8.89 -4.91 19.25
CA VAL A 69 -7.46 -4.73 19.46
C VAL A 69 -7.21 -4.49 20.95
N ASN A 70 -6.30 -5.22 21.54
CA ASN A 70 -6.03 -5.17 22.99
C ASN A 70 -7.32 -5.37 23.83
N HIS A 71 -8.20 -6.25 23.37
CA HIS A 71 -9.49 -6.58 23.96
C HIS A 71 -10.56 -5.48 23.94
N VAL A 72 -10.33 -4.38 23.21
CA VAL A 72 -11.28 -3.27 23.03
C VAL A 72 -11.88 -3.31 21.63
N PRO A 73 -13.21 -3.11 21.46
CA PRO A 73 -13.82 -3.03 20.12
C PRO A 73 -13.14 -1.98 19.24
N TRP A 74 -12.84 -2.36 18.01
CA TRP A 74 -12.10 -1.53 17.06
C TRP A 74 -12.84 -1.39 15.73
N TYR A 75 -13.40 -0.23 15.45
CA TYR A 75 -14.29 0.03 14.32
C TYR A 75 -13.62 0.80 13.15
N VAL A 76 -12.28 0.93 13.16
CA VAL A 76 -11.58 1.86 12.26
C VAL A 76 -11.65 1.43 10.80
N HIS A 77 -11.54 0.14 10.54
CA HIS A 77 -11.53 -0.43 9.18
C HIS A 77 -12.41 -1.67 9.06
N PRO A 78 -12.98 -1.91 7.85
CA PRO A 78 -13.74 -3.14 7.56
C PRO A 78 -12.85 -4.39 7.61
N PRO A 79 -13.43 -5.58 7.79
CA PRO A 79 -12.71 -6.77 8.24
C PRO A 79 -12.00 -7.57 7.14
N PHE A 80 -12.21 -7.30 5.86
CA PHE A 80 -11.82 -8.20 4.77
C PHE A 80 -10.35 -8.66 4.84
N TYR A 81 -9.42 -7.72 5.05
CA TYR A 81 -8.00 -8.03 5.17
C TYR A 81 -7.70 -8.86 6.43
N MET A 82 -8.32 -8.50 7.57
CA MET A 82 -8.14 -9.18 8.85
C MET A 82 -8.72 -10.60 8.81
N TRP A 83 -9.85 -10.82 8.12
CA TRP A 83 -10.39 -12.15 7.89
C TRP A 83 -9.42 -13.04 7.11
N LEU A 84 -8.86 -12.53 6.02
CA LEU A 84 -7.86 -13.27 5.24
C LEU A 84 -6.61 -13.59 6.08
N THR A 85 -6.16 -12.64 6.89
CA THR A 85 -5.00 -12.82 7.79
C THR A 85 -5.32 -13.81 8.90
N ALA A 86 -6.52 -13.78 9.47
CA ALA A 86 -6.97 -14.76 10.46
C ALA A 86 -7.03 -16.17 9.85
N LEU A 87 -7.56 -16.33 8.63
CA LEU A 87 -7.58 -17.61 7.93
C LEU A 87 -6.17 -18.19 7.71
N THR A 88 -5.21 -17.37 7.27
CA THR A 88 -3.81 -17.84 7.17
C THR A 88 -3.19 -18.10 8.53
N GLY A 89 -3.47 -17.26 9.52
CA GLY A 89 -3.02 -17.43 10.90
C GLY A 89 -3.53 -18.72 11.53
N SER A 90 -4.79 -19.10 11.28
CA SER A 90 -5.36 -20.35 11.78
C SER A 90 -4.73 -21.60 11.16
N ALA A 91 -4.31 -21.52 9.88
CA ALA A 91 -3.75 -22.65 9.15
C ALA A 91 -2.24 -22.83 9.36
N PHE A 92 -1.50 -21.73 9.46
CA PHE A 92 -0.03 -21.73 9.43
C PHE A 92 0.61 -21.01 10.63
N GLY A 93 -0.19 -20.52 11.58
CA GLY A 93 0.27 -19.68 12.69
C GLY A 93 0.55 -18.24 12.26
N PHE A 94 0.71 -17.36 13.27
CA PHE A 94 1.04 -15.94 13.05
C PHE A 94 2.55 -15.76 12.96
N SER A 95 3.02 -15.30 11.82
CA SER A 95 4.40 -14.91 11.55
C SER A 95 4.40 -13.69 10.63
N GLU A 96 5.53 -13.02 10.48
CA GLU A 96 5.66 -11.90 9.55
C GLU A 96 5.32 -12.29 8.11
N LEU A 97 5.60 -13.54 7.71
CA LEU A 97 5.25 -14.05 6.40
C LEU A 97 3.74 -14.22 6.25
N THR A 98 3.10 -14.91 7.20
CA THR A 98 1.66 -15.21 7.11
C THR A 98 0.79 -13.96 7.20
N VAL A 99 1.22 -12.97 7.97
CA VAL A 99 0.55 -11.68 8.10
C VAL A 99 0.66 -10.84 6.82
N ARG A 100 1.82 -10.85 6.14
CA ARG A 100 2.08 -10.12 4.89
C ARG A 100 1.59 -10.84 3.63
N PHE A 101 1.25 -12.12 3.73
CA PHE A 101 0.97 -12.98 2.60
C PHE A 101 -0.07 -12.42 1.63
N TRP A 102 -1.19 -11.93 2.15
CA TRP A 102 -2.29 -11.43 1.31
C TRP A 102 -1.97 -10.11 0.63
N SER A 103 -1.21 -9.24 1.25
CA SER A 103 -0.69 -8.04 0.57
C SER A 103 0.15 -8.42 -0.65
N GLY A 104 0.99 -9.46 -0.52
CA GLY A 104 1.75 -10.03 -1.63
C GLY A 104 0.88 -10.61 -2.74
N VAL A 105 -0.09 -11.44 -2.40
CA VAL A 105 -1.02 -12.06 -3.38
C VAL A 105 -1.76 -10.98 -4.17
N PHE A 106 -2.37 -10.02 -3.47
CA PHE A 106 -3.14 -8.97 -4.11
C PHE A 106 -2.28 -7.97 -4.89
N SER A 107 -1.00 -7.84 -4.54
CA SER A 107 -0.04 -7.09 -5.37
C SER A 107 0.15 -7.74 -6.74
N VAL A 108 0.29 -9.06 -6.80
CA VAL A 108 0.37 -9.78 -8.08
C VAL A 108 -0.95 -9.65 -8.87
N VAL A 109 -2.10 -9.71 -8.18
CA VAL A 109 -3.42 -9.46 -8.79
C VAL A 109 -3.52 -8.04 -9.35
N ALA A 110 -2.99 -7.04 -8.65
CA ALA A 110 -2.98 -5.64 -9.12
C ALA A 110 -2.11 -5.47 -10.38
N VAL A 111 -0.95 -6.13 -10.45
CA VAL A 111 -0.13 -6.18 -11.67
C VAL A 111 -0.91 -6.82 -12.81
N TYR A 112 -1.57 -7.95 -12.57
CA TYR A 112 -2.40 -8.61 -13.59
C TYR A 112 -3.57 -7.72 -14.06
N ALA A 113 -4.28 -7.07 -13.14
CA ALA A 113 -5.35 -6.13 -13.48
C ALA A 113 -4.84 -4.96 -14.32
N THR A 114 -3.62 -4.46 -14.05
CA THR A 114 -2.97 -3.42 -14.85
C THR A 114 -2.69 -3.91 -16.27
N VAL A 115 -2.22 -5.15 -16.43
CA VAL A 115 -2.06 -5.79 -17.77
C VAL A 115 -3.39 -5.83 -18.51
N LEU A 116 -4.47 -6.25 -17.83
CA LEU A 116 -5.81 -6.33 -18.44
C LEU A 116 -6.31 -4.96 -18.91
N ILE A 117 -6.19 -3.93 -18.05
CA ILE A 117 -6.60 -2.55 -18.37
C ILE A 117 -5.78 -2.00 -19.55
N GLY A 118 -4.46 -2.14 -19.52
CA GLY A 118 -3.59 -1.68 -20.59
C GLY A 118 -3.89 -2.37 -21.92
N ARG A 119 -4.21 -3.68 -21.88
CA ARG A 119 -4.63 -4.45 -23.04
C ARG A 119 -5.96 -3.97 -23.62
N ASP A 120 -6.95 -3.72 -22.77
CA ASP A 120 -8.28 -3.31 -23.23
C ASP A 120 -8.30 -1.87 -23.77
N LEU A 121 -7.38 -1.01 -23.29
CA LEU A 121 -7.27 0.38 -23.75
C LEU A 121 -6.36 0.57 -24.98
N PHE A 122 -5.24 -0.17 -25.06
CA PHE A 122 -4.18 0.11 -26.04
C PHE A 122 -3.60 -1.15 -26.71
N GLY A 123 -4.13 -2.33 -26.40
CA GLY A 123 -3.70 -3.59 -26.99
C GLY A 123 -2.72 -4.40 -26.15
N PRO A 124 -2.49 -5.69 -26.55
CA PRO A 124 -1.79 -6.68 -25.71
C PRO A 124 -0.38 -6.28 -25.30
N ARG A 125 0.37 -5.64 -26.21
CA ARG A 125 1.76 -5.24 -25.96
C ARG A 125 1.86 -4.12 -24.93
N VAL A 126 0.97 -3.12 -25.00
CA VAL A 126 0.89 -2.07 -23.96
C VAL A 126 0.47 -2.67 -22.63
N GLY A 127 -0.42 -3.66 -22.62
CA GLY A 127 -0.83 -4.33 -21.39
C GLY A 127 0.35 -4.92 -20.61
N TRP A 128 1.17 -5.77 -21.24
CA TRP A 128 2.29 -6.37 -20.51
C TRP A 128 3.42 -5.38 -20.21
N LEU A 129 3.67 -4.37 -21.08
CA LEU A 129 4.59 -3.27 -20.76
C LEU A 129 4.13 -2.49 -19.52
N ALA A 130 2.84 -2.16 -19.45
CA ALA A 130 2.25 -1.48 -18.29
C ALA A 130 2.38 -2.29 -17.00
N GLY A 131 2.11 -3.60 -17.07
CA GLY A 131 2.32 -4.49 -15.94
C GLY A 131 3.79 -4.54 -15.50
N ALA A 132 4.75 -4.58 -16.44
CA ALA A 132 6.18 -4.57 -16.14
C ALA A 132 6.62 -3.25 -15.48
N VAL A 133 6.19 -2.12 -16.02
CA VAL A 133 6.42 -0.78 -15.47
C VAL A 133 5.86 -0.67 -14.06
N PHE A 134 4.62 -1.12 -13.84
CA PHE A 134 3.97 -1.04 -12.54
C PHE A 134 4.62 -1.98 -11.50
N ALA A 135 4.96 -3.22 -11.89
CA ALA A 135 5.56 -4.21 -10.98
C ALA A 135 6.88 -3.75 -10.35
N VAL A 136 7.61 -2.85 -11.00
CA VAL A 136 8.89 -2.32 -10.48
C VAL A 136 8.80 -0.85 -10.05
N THR A 137 7.60 -0.29 -9.95
CA THR A 137 7.39 1.06 -9.41
C THR A 137 7.73 1.09 -7.93
N PHE A 138 8.60 2.02 -7.51
CA PHE A 138 9.20 2.00 -6.17
C PHE A 138 8.18 1.97 -5.03
N HIS A 139 7.22 2.89 -5.02
CA HIS A 139 6.20 2.93 -3.95
C HIS A 139 5.34 1.64 -3.90
N PHE A 140 5.02 1.09 -5.07
CA PHE A 140 4.29 -0.18 -5.13
C PHE A 140 5.13 -1.34 -4.57
N LEU A 141 6.42 -1.42 -4.88
CA LEU A 141 7.32 -2.43 -4.33
C LEU A 141 7.38 -2.38 -2.80
N VAL A 142 7.40 -1.18 -2.21
CA VAL A 142 7.33 -1.00 -0.75
C VAL A 142 5.99 -1.49 -0.22
N GLN A 143 4.87 -0.99 -0.78
CA GLN A 143 3.53 -1.32 -0.29
C GLN A 143 3.17 -2.80 -0.47
N SER A 144 3.70 -3.46 -1.49
CA SER A 144 3.46 -4.88 -1.76
C SER A 144 3.98 -5.80 -0.64
N ARG A 145 4.85 -5.31 0.22
CA ARG A 145 5.53 -6.09 1.27
C ARG A 145 5.11 -5.71 2.68
N LEU A 146 4.20 -4.77 2.83
CA LEU A 146 3.65 -4.38 4.12
C LEU A 146 2.32 -5.11 4.36
N ALA A 147 2.07 -5.52 5.59
CA ALA A 147 0.81 -6.14 6.00
C ALA A 147 -0.28 -5.08 6.16
N VAL A 148 -0.62 -4.45 5.04
CA VAL A 148 -1.65 -3.41 4.95
C VAL A 148 -2.64 -3.73 3.83
N PHE A 149 -3.86 -3.28 3.98
CA PHE A 149 -4.93 -3.57 3.03
C PHE A 149 -4.89 -2.72 1.74
N ASP A 150 -3.90 -1.81 1.59
CA ASP A 150 -3.86 -0.88 0.44
C ASP A 150 -3.68 -1.58 -0.90
N THR A 151 -2.86 -2.64 -0.96
CA THR A 151 -2.69 -3.44 -2.18
C THR A 151 -3.93 -4.30 -2.47
N VAL A 152 -4.64 -4.75 -1.43
CA VAL A 152 -5.91 -5.48 -1.57
C VAL A 152 -6.98 -4.55 -2.13
N LEU A 153 -7.13 -3.35 -1.56
CA LEU A 153 -8.00 -2.30 -2.07
C LEU A 153 -7.68 -1.99 -3.54
N LEU A 154 -6.41 -1.75 -3.84
CA LEU A 154 -5.93 -1.43 -5.20
C LEU A 154 -6.33 -2.52 -6.20
N ALA A 155 -6.11 -3.78 -5.87
CA ALA A 155 -6.44 -4.89 -6.75
C ALA A 155 -7.95 -4.95 -7.06
N TRP A 156 -8.80 -4.80 -6.04
CA TRP A 156 -10.25 -4.75 -6.24
C TRP A 156 -10.69 -3.55 -7.06
N MET A 157 -10.13 -2.36 -6.79
CA MET A 157 -10.42 -1.16 -7.58
C MET A 157 -10.03 -1.34 -9.05
N LEU A 158 -8.86 -1.91 -9.34
CA LEU A 158 -8.40 -2.14 -10.71
C LEU A 158 -9.24 -3.20 -11.44
N LEU A 159 -9.62 -4.28 -10.75
CA LEU A 159 -10.55 -5.26 -11.31
C LEU A 159 -11.93 -4.65 -11.58
N GLY A 160 -12.39 -3.74 -10.70
CA GLY A 160 -13.59 -2.94 -10.92
C GLY A 160 -13.47 -2.07 -12.16
N VAL A 161 -12.36 -1.34 -12.31
CA VAL A 161 -12.06 -0.53 -13.49
C VAL A 161 -12.02 -1.37 -14.77
N HIS A 162 -11.35 -2.51 -14.74
CA HIS A 162 -11.35 -3.45 -15.87
C HIS A 162 -12.77 -3.91 -16.22
N ALA A 163 -13.56 -4.29 -15.24
CA ALA A 163 -14.95 -4.69 -15.44
C ALA A 163 -15.80 -3.56 -16.04
N PHE A 164 -15.63 -2.31 -15.56
CA PHE A 164 -16.28 -1.13 -16.13
C PHE A 164 -15.89 -0.93 -17.61
N LEU A 165 -14.60 -0.98 -17.95
CA LEU A 165 -14.13 -0.81 -19.33
C LEU A 165 -14.74 -1.87 -20.25
N ARG A 166 -14.78 -3.13 -19.82
CA ARG A 166 -15.41 -4.19 -20.59
C ARG A 166 -16.92 -4.02 -20.73
N ALA A 167 -17.59 -3.58 -19.66
CA ALA A 167 -19.01 -3.27 -19.69
C ALA A 167 -19.31 -2.12 -20.64
N TYR A 168 -18.49 -1.06 -20.62
CA TYR A 168 -18.60 0.08 -21.52
C TYR A 168 -18.36 -0.32 -22.98
N GLN A 169 -17.37 -1.17 -23.26
CA GLN A 169 -17.02 -1.59 -24.63
C GLN A 169 -18.02 -2.60 -25.22
N HIS A 170 -18.53 -3.51 -24.39
CA HIS A 170 -19.27 -4.68 -24.88
C HIS A 170 -20.75 -4.75 -24.43
N GLY A 171 -21.19 -3.87 -23.54
CA GLY A 171 -22.58 -3.84 -23.03
C GLY A 171 -23.00 -5.08 -22.22
N ARG A 172 -22.06 -5.93 -21.76
CA ARG A 172 -22.38 -7.19 -21.11
C ARG A 172 -22.85 -6.98 -19.67
N ARG A 173 -24.06 -7.46 -19.35
CA ARG A 173 -24.62 -7.42 -17.99
C ARG A 173 -23.70 -8.00 -16.93
N ALA A 174 -23.00 -9.09 -17.24
CA ALA A 174 -22.06 -9.74 -16.30
C ALA A 174 -20.88 -8.84 -15.92
N ASP A 175 -20.39 -7.99 -16.83
CA ASP A 175 -19.27 -7.08 -16.56
C ASP A 175 -19.72 -5.92 -15.66
N TRP A 176 -20.97 -5.41 -15.82
CA TRP A 176 -21.57 -4.47 -14.87
C TRP A 176 -21.71 -5.08 -13.47
N LEU A 177 -22.19 -6.32 -13.37
CA LEU A 177 -22.30 -6.99 -12.05
C LEU A 177 -20.93 -7.22 -11.40
N ARG A 178 -19.89 -7.55 -12.18
CA ARG A 178 -18.51 -7.64 -11.70
C ARG A 178 -18.00 -6.29 -11.18
N PHE A 179 -18.33 -5.18 -11.86
CA PHE A 179 -17.99 -3.84 -11.37
C PHE A 179 -18.53 -3.61 -9.97
N PHE A 180 -19.83 -3.86 -9.74
CA PHE A 180 -20.44 -3.70 -8.42
C PHE A 180 -19.86 -4.66 -7.38
N LEU A 181 -19.58 -5.91 -7.77
CA LEU A 181 -18.95 -6.89 -6.89
C LEU A 181 -17.55 -6.44 -6.44
N TYR A 182 -16.71 -6.02 -7.36
CA TYR A 182 -15.35 -5.61 -7.03
C TYR A 182 -15.32 -4.29 -6.24
N CYS A 183 -16.20 -3.35 -6.55
CA CYS A 183 -16.39 -2.15 -5.72
C CYS A 183 -16.91 -2.50 -4.32
N GLY A 184 -17.77 -3.52 -4.20
CA GLY A 184 -18.23 -4.03 -2.91
C GLY A 184 -17.08 -4.64 -2.09
N LEU A 185 -16.24 -5.50 -2.69
CA LEU A 185 -15.05 -6.07 -2.05
C LEU A 185 -14.03 -4.99 -1.67
N ALA A 186 -13.84 -3.99 -2.51
CA ALA A 186 -13.00 -2.83 -2.22
C ALA A 186 -13.54 -2.03 -1.02
N THR A 187 -14.88 -1.86 -0.94
CA THR A 187 -15.54 -1.19 0.19
C THR A 187 -15.42 -2.01 1.48
N LEU A 188 -15.57 -3.31 1.41
CA LEU A 188 -15.36 -4.22 2.53
C LEU A 188 -13.88 -4.31 2.97
N THR A 189 -12.96 -3.81 2.15
CA THR A 189 -11.52 -3.73 2.46
C THR A 189 -11.15 -2.43 3.17
N LYS A 190 -11.59 -1.27 2.67
CA LYS A 190 -11.15 0.05 3.21
C LYS A 190 -12.26 1.08 3.31
N GLY A 191 -13.50 0.72 3.04
CA GLY A 191 -14.62 1.65 3.12
C GLY A 191 -15.09 2.21 1.78
N PRO A 192 -16.00 3.20 1.79
CA PRO A 192 -16.70 3.68 0.61
C PRO A 192 -15.83 4.17 -0.55
N ILE A 193 -14.56 4.49 -0.29
CA ILE A 193 -13.58 4.88 -1.32
C ILE A 193 -13.46 3.81 -2.41
N GLY A 194 -13.71 2.54 -2.08
CA GLY A 194 -13.70 1.42 -3.01
C GLY A 194 -14.72 1.54 -4.15
N LEU A 195 -15.82 2.27 -3.93
CA LEU A 195 -16.81 2.61 -4.96
C LEU A 195 -16.65 4.05 -5.46
N ILE A 196 -16.38 4.99 -4.53
CA ILE A 196 -16.38 6.43 -4.84
C ILE A 196 -15.38 6.74 -5.97
N LEU A 197 -14.15 6.28 -5.86
CA LEU A 197 -13.12 6.61 -6.84
C LEU A 197 -13.36 5.95 -8.21
N PRO A 198 -13.56 4.63 -8.34
CA PRO A 198 -13.90 4.01 -9.62
C PRO A 198 -15.20 4.56 -10.22
N GLY A 199 -16.22 4.80 -9.39
CA GLY A 199 -17.51 5.35 -9.80
C GLY A 199 -17.40 6.79 -10.30
N LEU A 200 -16.63 7.64 -9.62
CA LEU A 200 -16.36 9.02 -10.04
C LEU A 200 -15.69 9.06 -11.42
N VAL A 201 -14.66 8.24 -11.62
CA VAL A 201 -13.95 8.20 -12.92
C VAL A 201 -14.85 7.63 -14.02
N ALA A 202 -15.62 6.57 -13.73
CA ALA A 202 -16.57 6.01 -14.67
C ALA A 202 -17.65 7.05 -15.07
N ALA A 203 -18.19 7.77 -14.11
CA ALA A 203 -19.17 8.82 -14.35
C ALA A 203 -18.59 9.99 -15.18
N ALA A 204 -17.40 10.46 -14.82
CA ALA A 204 -16.72 11.51 -15.56
C ALA A 204 -16.41 11.07 -17.01
N PHE A 205 -15.94 9.83 -17.20
CA PHE A 205 -15.64 9.30 -18.52
C PHE A 205 -16.88 9.22 -19.42
N VAL A 206 -17.98 8.64 -18.92
CA VAL A 206 -19.26 8.55 -19.65
C VAL A 206 -19.81 9.94 -19.97
N THR A 207 -19.66 10.89 -19.03
CA THR A 207 -20.12 12.28 -19.19
C THR A 207 -19.32 13.00 -20.30
N VAL A 208 -17.99 12.95 -20.25
CA VAL A 208 -17.12 13.62 -21.22
C VAL A 208 -17.33 13.03 -22.63
N ARG A 209 -17.63 11.73 -22.72
CA ARG A 209 -17.95 11.06 -24.00
C ARG A 209 -19.38 11.31 -24.50
N GLY A 210 -20.24 11.92 -23.68
CA GLY A 210 -21.68 12.06 -24.01
C GLY A 210 -22.39 10.71 -24.12
N ALA A 211 -21.82 9.64 -23.56
CA ALA A 211 -22.31 8.27 -23.71
C ALA A 211 -23.36 7.90 -22.66
N TRP A 212 -24.27 8.84 -22.34
CA TRP A 212 -25.31 8.69 -21.31
C TRP A 212 -26.23 7.49 -21.51
N HIS A 213 -26.42 7.03 -22.76
CA HIS A 213 -27.19 5.83 -23.06
C HIS A 213 -26.62 4.57 -22.36
N ARG A 214 -25.32 4.51 -22.09
CA ARG A 214 -24.67 3.39 -21.37
C ARG A 214 -25.22 3.18 -19.96
N TRP A 215 -25.69 4.25 -19.32
CA TRP A 215 -26.34 4.12 -17.98
C TRP A 215 -27.65 3.33 -18.00
N ARG A 216 -28.31 3.25 -19.17
CA ARG A 216 -29.53 2.44 -19.33
C ARG A 216 -29.21 0.93 -19.45
N GLU A 217 -27.99 0.58 -19.81
CA GLU A 217 -27.53 -0.81 -19.91
C GLU A 217 -27.13 -1.38 -18.53
N VAL A 218 -26.95 -0.51 -17.53
CA VAL A 218 -26.55 -0.91 -16.18
C VAL A 218 -27.73 -1.61 -15.50
N PRO A 219 -27.53 -2.84 -14.99
CA PRO A 219 -28.57 -3.54 -14.22
C PRO A 219 -28.61 -3.01 -12.78
N TRP A 220 -29.06 -1.77 -12.60
CA TRP A 220 -28.98 -1.04 -11.33
C TRP A 220 -29.49 -1.82 -10.14
N ALA A 221 -30.70 -2.39 -10.19
CA ALA A 221 -31.27 -3.12 -9.06
C ALA A 221 -30.38 -4.31 -8.64
N ALA A 222 -29.91 -5.11 -9.61
CA ALA A 222 -29.04 -6.25 -9.33
C ALA A 222 -27.65 -5.80 -8.90
N GLY A 223 -27.10 -4.75 -9.53
CA GLY A 223 -25.79 -4.20 -9.19
C GLY A 223 -25.75 -3.63 -7.78
N ILE A 224 -26.76 -2.81 -7.42
CA ILE A 224 -26.90 -2.26 -6.06
C ILE A 224 -27.10 -3.40 -5.05
N ALA A 225 -27.91 -4.39 -5.35
CA ALA A 225 -28.09 -5.55 -4.46
C ALA A 225 -26.78 -6.29 -4.21
N VAL A 226 -25.96 -6.53 -5.25
CA VAL A 226 -24.62 -7.14 -5.10
C VAL A 226 -23.71 -6.26 -4.26
N TYR A 227 -23.64 -4.96 -4.53
CA TYR A 227 -22.81 -4.03 -3.77
C TYR A 227 -23.23 -3.97 -2.30
N VAL A 228 -24.51 -3.86 -1.99
CA VAL A 228 -25.04 -3.82 -0.62
C VAL A 228 -24.74 -5.13 0.11
N ALA A 229 -25.03 -6.27 -0.54
CA ALA A 229 -24.82 -7.60 0.05
C ALA A 229 -23.35 -7.88 0.36
N VAL A 230 -22.39 -7.36 -0.43
CA VAL A 230 -20.97 -7.58 -0.23
C VAL A 230 -20.32 -6.42 0.52
N GLY A 231 -20.46 -5.21 0.01
CA GLY A 231 -19.72 -4.05 0.52
C GLY A 231 -20.27 -3.47 1.82
N LEU A 232 -21.60 -3.56 2.03
CA LEU A 232 -22.24 -2.99 3.21
C LEU A 232 -22.70 -4.03 4.23
N SER A 233 -22.48 -5.33 4.00
CA SER A 233 -22.89 -6.41 4.91
C SER A 233 -22.34 -6.24 6.32
N TRP A 234 -21.04 -5.99 6.43
CA TRP A 234 -20.38 -5.78 7.72
C TRP A 234 -20.85 -4.49 8.41
N TYR A 235 -21.00 -3.41 7.65
CA TYR A 235 -21.52 -2.16 8.20
C TYR A 235 -22.95 -2.30 8.76
N GLY A 236 -23.77 -3.09 8.08
CA GLY A 236 -25.11 -3.41 8.54
C GLY A 236 -25.10 -4.23 9.82
N ALA A 237 -24.27 -5.27 9.88
CA ALA A 237 -24.12 -6.12 11.06
C ALA A 237 -23.61 -5.34 12.27
N GLU A 238 -22.55 -4.55 12.12
CA GLU A 238 -21.99 -3.71 13.17
C GLU A 238 -22.96 -2.62 13.65
N THR A 239 -23.70 -2.02 12.71
CA THR A 239 -24.74 -1.03 13.07
C THR A 239 -25.85 -1.68 13.89
N TRP A 240 -26.22 -2.92 13.55
CA TRP A 240 -27.20 -3.70 14.31
C TRP A 240 -26.71 -4.02 15.72
N LEU A 241 -25.46 -4.42 15.87
CA LEU A 241 -24.86 -4.84 17.15
C LEU A 241 -24.53 -3.64 18.06
N HIS A 242 -23.96 -2.57 17.51
CA HIS A 242 -23.36 -1.48 18.29
C HIS A 242 -24.04 -0.12 18.09
N GLY A 243 -24.99 -0.01 17.17
CA GLY A 243 -25.83 1.16 16.98
C GLY A 243 -25.07 2.47 16.77
N ARG A 244 -25.40 3.48 17.57
CA ARG A 244 -24.82 4.83 17.44
C ARG A 244 -23.31 4.89 17.67
N ALA A 245 -22.75 4.05 18.56
CA ALA A 245 -21.31 4.05 18.84
C ALA A 245 -20.50 3.71 17.59
N PHE A 246 -20.92 2.68 16.85
CA PHE A 246 -20.31 2.33 15.57
C PHE A 246 -20.50 3.42 14.52
N VAL A 247 -21.74 3.87 14.30
CA VAL A 247 -22.07 4.85 13.26
C VAL A 247 -21.30 6.16 13.45
N SER A 248 -21.27 6.71 14.68
CA SER A 248 -20.54 7.95 14.97
C SER A 248 -19.03 7.82 14.76
N THR A 249 -18.46 6.67 15.10
CA THR A 249 -17.02 6.42 14.92
C THR A 249 -16.68 6.26 13.45
N VAL A 250 -17.37 5.38 12.73
CA VAL A 250 -17.01 5.01 11.35
C VAL A 250 -17.39 6.11 10.36
N PHE A 251 -18.63 6.58 10.39
CA PHE A 251 -19.09 7.58 9.42
C PHE A 251 -18.79 9.01 9.89
N GLY A 252 -18.86 9.29 11.19
CA GLY A 252 -18.56 10.61 11.75
C GLY A 252 -17.07 10.90 11.75
N TYR A 253 -16.31 10.19 12.59
CA TYR A 253 -14.89 10.49 12.81
C TYR A 253 -14.00 10.01 11.66
N TYR A 254 -14.04 8.72 11.31
CA TYR A 254 -13.16 8.14 10.27
C TYR A 254 -13.66 8.34 8.83
N GLY A 255 -14.96 8.58 8.62
CA GLY A 255 -15.52 8.88 7.30
C GLY A 255 -15.45 10.35 6.96
N VAL A 256 -16.50 11.09 7.36
CA VAL A 256 -16.67 12.51 7.06
C VAL A 256 -15.56 13.35 7.73
N GLY A 257 -15.24 13.06 9.00
CA GLY A 257 -14.22 13.77 9.75
C GLY A 257 -12.83 13.68 9.09
N ARG A 258 -12.45 12.50 8.57
CA ARG A 258 -11.15 12.29 7.90
C ARG A 258 -11.05 12.98 6.53
N PHE A 259 -12.17 13.17 5.85
CA PHE A 259 -12.19 13.86 4.55
C PHE A 259 -12.17 15.38 4.73
N PHE A 260 -13.01 15.93 5.62
CA PHE A 260 -13.13 17.37 5.82
C PHE A 260 -12.22 17.96 6.89
N GLY A 261 -11.62 17.12 7.73
CA GLY A 261 -10.74 17.53 8.82
C GLY A 261 -9.43 16.77 8.85
N VAL A 262 -8.59 17.11 9.82
CA VAL A 262 -7.35 16.41 10.13
C VAL A 262 -7.60 15.45 11.28
N VAL A 263 -7.40 14.16 11.04
CA VAL A 263 -7.51 13.10 12.04
C VAL A 263 -6.12 12.56 12.34
N GLU A 264 -5.86 12.22 13.61
CA GLU A 264 -4.58 11.61 14.07
C GLU A 264 -3.33 12.46 13.72
N ASN A 265 -3.43 13.78 13.69
CA ASN A 265 -2.35 14.71 13.32
C ASN A 265 -1.78 14.51 11.91
N GLN A 266 -2.50 13.84 11.02
CA GLN A 266 -2.07 13.53 9.65
C GLN A 266 -2.41 14.69 8.68
N ALA A 267 -1.98 15.90 9.00
CA ALA A 267 -2.08 17.06 8.13
C ALA A 267 -0.98 17.08 7.05
N GLY A 268 -1.25 17.77 5.96
CA GLY A 268 -0.22 18.02 4.94
C GLY A 268 -0.57 19.21 4.04
N PRO A 269 0.43 19.89 3.46
CA PRO A 269 0.20 20.99 2.54
C PRO A 269 -0.51 20.50 1.27
N TRP A 270 -1.05 21.41 0.47
CA TRP A 270 -1.73 21.06 -0.79
C TRP A 270 -0.85 20.28 -1.77
N TYR A 271 0.46 20.50 -1.75
CA TYR A 271 1.45 19.82 -2.60
C TYR A 271 2.00 18.52 -1.99
N TYR A 272 1.45 18.05 -0.86
CA TYR A 272 1.94 16.88 -0.11
C TYR A 272 2.21 15.65 -0.97
N TYR A 273 1.33 15.39 -1.94
CA TYR A 273 1.45 14.22 -2.80
C TYR A 273 2.45 14.38 -3.96
N VAL A 274 2.88 15.61 -4.28
CA VAL A 274 3.81 15.83 -5.41
C VAL A 274 5.15 15.13 -5.18
N PRO A 275 5.88 15.36 -4.08
CA PRO A 275 7.14 14.65 -3.83
C PRO A 275 6.94 13.13 -3.67
N ILE A 276 5.83 12.69 -3.08
CA ILE A 276 5.50 11.27 -2.92
C ILE A 276 5.31 10.60 -4.30
N LEU A 277 4.60 11.24 -5.20
CA LEU A 277 4.41 10.75 -6.56
C LEU A 277 5.70 10.75 -7.37
N VAL A 278 6.50 11.82 -7.25
CA VAL A 278 7.77 11.95 -7.98
C VAL A 278 8.74 10.85 -7.56
N LEU A 279 8.91 10.64 -6.27
CA LEU A 279 9.80 9.61 -5.73
C LEU A 279 9.19 8.22 -5.86
N GLY A 280 7.90 8.08 -5.57
CA GLY A 280 7.21 6.80 -5.56
C GLY A 280 7.05 6.16 -6.94
N ALA A 281 6.91 6.98 -7.99
CA ALA A 281 6.88 6.47 -9.37
C ALA A 281 8.26 6.26 -9.99
N PHE A 282 9.35 6.62 -9.28
CA PHE A 282 10.70 6.42 -9.83
C PHE A 282 10.92 4.97 -10.31
N PRO A 283 11.56 4.77 -11.48
CA PRO A 283 12.17 5.76 -12.38
C PRO A 283 11.20 6.35 -13.42
N TRP A 284 9.96 5.89 -13.45
CA TRP A 284 8.96 6.21 -14.48
C TRP A 284 8.52 7.66 -14.47
N THR A 285 8.69 8.37 -13.35
CA THR A 285 8.42 9.81 -13.22
C THR A 285 9.13 10.63 -14.29
N ALA A 286 10.33 10.21 -14.70
CA ALA A 286 11.10 10.86 -15.75
C ALA A 286 10.36 10.91 -17.11
N PHE A 287 9.46 9.96 -17.35
CA PHE A 287 8.70 9.82 -18.58
C PHE A 287 7.29 10.40 -18.50
N TRP A 288 6.84 10.82 -17.31
CA TRP A 288 5.49 11.37 -17.13
C TRP A 288 5.21 12.62 -17.94
N PRO A 289 6.12 13.62 -18.08
CA PRO A 289 5.84 14.79 -18.92
C PRO A 289 5.62 14.41 -20.38
N ALA A 290 6.42 13.48 -20.92
CA ALA A 290 6.27 13.02 -22.30
C ALA A 290 4.97 12.21 -22.50
N ALA A 291 4.64 11.31 -21.56
CA ALA A 291 3.40 10.56 -21.57
C ALA A 291 2.18 11.49 -21.42
N ALA A 292 2.23 12.49 -20.54
CA ALA A 292 1.16 13.48 -20.38
C ALA A 292 0.94 14.30 -21.66
N ALA A 293 2.00 14.74 -22.31
CA ALA A 293 1.92 15.44 -23.61
C ALA A 293 1.35 14.53 -24.70
N PHE A 294 1.74 13.25 -24.73
CA PHE A 294 1.21 12.25 -25.67
C PHE A 294 -0.30 12.05 -25.50
N HIS A 295 -0.77 11.82 -24.29
CA HIS A 295 -2.19 11.63 -23.99
C HIS A 295 -2.98 12.93 -24.13
N GLY A 296 -2.42 14.07 -23.74
CA GLY A 296 -3.06 15.38 -23.88
C GLY A 296 -3.42 15.74 -25.32
N ARG A 297 -2.57 15.32 -26.29
CA ARG A 297 -2.86 15.49 -27.72
C ARG A 297 -3.89 14.49 -28.25
N ARG A 298 -4.22 13.46 -27.50
CA ARG A 298 -5.09 12.33 -27.88
C ARG A 298 -6.30 12.13 -26.96
N LEU A 299 -6.77 13.17 -26.30
CA LEU A 299 -7.95 13.08 -25.41
C LEU A 299 -9.25 12.68 -26.13
N ARG A 300 -9.23 12.65 -27.47
CA ARG A 300 -10.33 12.07 -28.27
C ARG A 300 -10.33 10.54 -28.24
N ASP A 301 -9.21 9.89 -27.96
CA ASP A 301 -9.12 8.44 -27.80
C ASP A 301 -9.63 8.05 -26.41
N ASP A 302 -10.42 6.99 -26.34
CA ASP A 302 -10.98 6.50 -25.06
C ASP A 302 -9.90 6.14 -24.05
N GLY A 303 -8.84 5.45 -24.50
CA GLY A 303 -7.73 5.05 -23.63
C GLY A 303 -7.00 6.25 -23.04
N SER A 304 -6.65 7.24 -23.87
CA SER A 304 -5.96 8.46 -23.44
C SER A 304 -6.80 9.29 -22.46
N LEU A 305 -8.10 9.44 -22.74
CA LEU A 305 -9.01 10.14 -21.85
C LEU A 305 -9.16 9.42 -20.53
N PHE A 306 -9.32 8.09 -20.53
CA PHE A 306 -9.53 7.31 -19.32
C PHE A 306 -8.31 7.38 -18.40
N VAL A 307 -7.10 7.22 -18.93
CA VAL A 307 -5.84 7.38 -18.18
C VAL A 307 -5.73 8.77 -17.56
N ALA A 308 -6.00 9.82 -18.36
CA ALA A 308 -5.96 11.20 -17.88
C ALA A 308 -6.97 11.45 -16.75
N LEU A 309 -8.25 11.05 -16.95
CA LEU A 309 -9.29 11.21 -15.93
C LEU A 309 -8.95 10.46 -14.64
N TRP A 310 -8.48 9.22 -14.74
CA TRP A 310 -8.09 8.45 -13.56
C TRP A 310 -7.00 9.16 -12.76
N CYS A 311 -5.89 9.53 -13.40
CA CYS A 311 -4.76 10.17 -12.73
C CYS A 311 -5.15 11.53 -12.14
N VAL A 312 -5.85 12.37 -12.90
CA VAL A 312 -6.22 13.72 -12.46
C VAL A 312 -7.26 13.69 -11.34
N LEU A 313 -8.32 12.89 -11.49
CA LEU A 313 -9.39 12.83 -10.48
C LEU A 313 -8.91 12.17 -9.19
N THR A 314 -8.08 11.12 -9.28
CA THR A 314 -7.49 10.50 -8.09
C THR A 314 -6.58 11.48 -7.35
N PHE A 315 -5.72 12.19 -8.05
CA PHE A 315 -4.86 13.22 -7.46
C PHE A 315 -5.67 14.35 -6.82
N ALA A 316 -6.67 14.87 -7.53
CA ALA A 316 -7.53 15.94 -7.04
C ALA A 316 -8.32 15.51 -5.80
N PHE A 317 -8.91 14.30 -5.83
CA PHE A 317 -9.67 13.76 -4.72
C PHE A 317 -8.86 13.68 -3.43
N TYR A 318 -7.67 13.07 -3.47
CA TYR A 318 -6.85 12.95 -2.28
C TYR A 318 -6.18 14.26 -1.87
N THR A 319 -5.88 15.15 -2.81
CA THR A 319 -5.37 16.50 -2.50
C THR A 319 -6.40 17.33 -1.77
N ALA A 320 -7.69 17.18 -2.11
CA ALA A 320 -8.80 17.86 -1.44
C ALA A 320 -9.09 17.30 -0.04
N ALA A 321 -8.71 16.05 0.26
CA ALA A 321 -8.91 15.47 1.58
C ALA A 321 -8.06 16.16 2.66
N GLY A 322 -8.64 16.38 3.85
CA GLY A 322 -7.96 17.02 4.98
C GLY A 322 -6.85 16.15 5.56
N THR A 323 -7.11 14.87 5.79
CA THR A 323 -6.12 13.89 6.25
C THR A 323 -5.33 13.33 5.07
N LYS A 324 -4.01 13.31 5.18
CA LYS A 324 -3.09 12.90 4.11
C LYS A 324 -2.14 11.79 4.57
N LEU A 325 -2.10 10.70 3.80
CA LEU A 325 -1.14 9.60 3.98
C LEU A 325 -0.46 9.28 2.65
N PRO A 326 0.83 8.88 2.66
CA PRO A 326 1.58 8.59 1.42
C PRO A 326 0.92 7.52 0.54
N ASN A 327 0.32 6.49 1.15
CA ASN A 327 -0.30 5.37 0.46
C ASN A 327 -1.63 5.72 -0.25
N TYR A 328 -2.25 6.87 0.03
CA TYR A 328 -3.50 7.27 -0.62
C TYR A 328 -3.37 7.45 -2.13
N VAL A 329 -2.20 7.85 -2.62
CA VAL A 329 -1.96 8.04 -4.06
C VAL A 329 -1.52 6.76 -4.79
N LEU A 330 -1.46 5.62 -4.09
CA LEU A 330 -1.13 4.33 -4.69
C LEU A 330 -1.97 3.99 -5.94
N PRO A 331 -3.29 4.29 -6.00
CA PRO A 331 -4.11 4.01 -7.18
C PRO A 331 -3.72 4.77 -8.45
N ILE A 332 -2.89 5.82 -8.37
CA ILE A 332 -2.42 6.57 -9.54
C ILE A 332 -1.44 5.73 -10.37
N TYR A 333 -0.54 4.99 -9.72
CA TYR A 333 0.60 4.34 -10.39
C TYR A 333 0.22 3.34 -11.49
N PRO A 334 -0.81 2.46 -11.33
CA PRO A 334 -1.16 1.49 -12.38
C PRO A 334 -1.56 2.17 -13.70
N LEU A 335 -2.42 3.20 -13.64
CA LEU A 335 -2.88 3.88 -14.84
C LEU A 335 -1.80 4.84 -15.39
N ALA A 336 -0.98 5.43 -14.52
CA ALA A 336 0.22 6.15 -14.97
C ALA A 336 1.20 5.20 -15.69
N ALA A 337 1.35 3.96 -15.21
CA ALA A 337 2.14 2.93 -15.89
C ALA A 337 1.55 2.55 -17.26
N VAL A 338 0.21 2.43 -17.35
CA VAL A 338 -0.47 2.24 -18.65
C VAL A 338 -0.18 3.42 -19.57
N GLY A 339 -0.24 4.66 -19.07
CA GLY A 339 0.06 5.86 -19.84
C GLY A 339 1.51 5.90 -20.34
N VAL A 340 2.48 5.58 -19.48
CA VAL A 340 3.90 5.49 -19.86
C VAL A 340 4.11 4.38 -20.88
N ALA A 341 3.50 3.22 -20.70
CA ALA A 341 3.62 2.09 -21.61
C ALA A 341 3.05 2.40 -22.99
N ALA A 342 1.90 3.07 -23.07
CA ALA A 342 1.30 3.49 -24.33
C ALA A 342 2.17 4.52 -25.08
N TRP A 343 2.72 5.49 -24.36
CA TRP A 343 3.68 6.42 -24.93
C TRP A 343 4.95 5.70 -25.40
N TRP A 344 5.48 4.77 -24.60
CA TRP A 344 6.68 4.03 -24.95
C TRP A 344 6.49 3.15 -26.19
N GLU A 345 5.36 2.48 -26.31
CA GLU A 345 4.99 1.70 -27.49
C GLU A 345 4.96 2.57 -28.76
N ALA A 346 4.35 3.76 -28.68
CA ALA A 346 4.34 4.73 -29.77
C ALA A 346 5.74 5.28 -30.08
N PHE A 347 6.64 5.28 -29.11
CA PHE A 347 8.01 5.74 -29.24
C PHE A 347 8.96 4.69 -29.84
N LEU A 348 8.63 3.38 -29.80
CA LEU A 348 9.49 2.30 -30.29
C LEU A 348 9.92 2.48 -31.75
N PRO A 349 9.06 2.83 -32.74
CA PRO A 349 9.42 2.95 -34.15
C PRO A 349 10.13 4.27 -34.49
N VAL A 350 10.20 5.24 -33.58
CA VAL A 350 10.76 6.57 -33.87
C VAL A 350 12.28 6.47 -34.05
N ARG A 351 12.83 6.85 -35.18
CA ARG A 351 14.28 6.70 -35.47
C ARG A 351 15.16 7.70 -34.69
N ARG A 352 14.72 8.95 -34.52
CA ARG A 352 15.49 10.01 -33.86
C ARG A 352 14.82 10.42 -32.57
N LEU A 353 15.62 10.68 -31.54
CA LEU A 353 15.13 11.25 -30.28
C LEU A 353 14.64 12.69 -30.55
N GLY A 354 13.34 12.91 -30.35
CA GLY A 354 12.79 14.24 -30.23
C GLY A 354 13.12 14.89 -28.88
N TRP A 355 12.72 16.15 -28.71
CA TRP A 355 12.95 16.88 -27.46
C TRP A 355 12.33 16.17 -26.23
N GLU A 356 11.17 15.54 -26.39
CA GLU A 356 10.49 14.77 -25.33
C GLU A 356 11.35 13.61 -24.83
N GLY A 357 12.01 12.89 -25.73
CA GLY A 357 12.92 11.80 -25.38
C GLY A 357 14.16 12.30 -24.64
N TRP A 358 14.81 13.36 -25.14
CA TRP A 358 15.97 13.96 -24.48
C TRP A 358 15.62 14.52 -23.10
N MET A 359 14.48 15.20 -22.97
CA MET A 359 13.97 15.69 -21.69
C MET A 359 13.77 14.55 -20.69
N SER A 360 13.16 13.44 -21.11
CA SER A 360 12.94 12.27 -20.24
C SER A 360 14.26 11.65 -19.78
N LEU A 361 15.26 11.55 -20.66
CA LEU A 361 16.58 11.04 -20.27
C LEU A 361 17.29 12.01 -19.30
N ALA A 362 17.22 13.31 -19.54
CA ALA A 362 17.77 14.31 -18.64
C ALA A 362 17.10 14.26 -17.24
N LEU A 363 15.77 14.18 -17.21
CA LEU A 363 15.01 14.02 -15.98
C LEU A 363 15.38 12.74 -15.23
N LEU A 364 15.60 11.63 -15.93
CA LEU A 364 16.02 10.38 -15.33
C LEU A 364 17.36 10.51 -14.59
N VAL A 365 18.33 11.20 -15.20
CA VAL A 365 19.64 11.46 -14.58
C VAL A 365 19.50 12.40 -13.37
N VAL A 366 18.72 13.47 -13.50
CA VAL A 366 18.47 14.42 -12.41
C VAL A 366 17.79 13.76 -11.24
N LEU A 367 16.74 12.94 -11.50
CA LEU A 367 16.02 12.23 -10.45
C LEU A 367 16.89 11.17 -9.77
N LEU A 368 17.75 10.47 -10.53
CA LEU A 368 18.73 9.56 -9.94
C LEU A 368 19.70 10.30 -9.00
N GLY A 369 20.24 11.43 -9.45
CA GLY A 369 21.12 12.27 -8.62
C GLY A 369 20.42 12.77 -7.36
N ALA A 370 19.19 13.27 -7.49
CA ALA A 370 18.37 13.72 -6.37
C ALA A 370 18.04 12.60 -5.37
N LEU A 371 17.73 11.40 -5.87
CA LEU A 371 17.48 10.22 -5.04
C LEU A 371 18.74 9.82 -4.25
N CYS A 372 19.88 9.72 -4.90
CA CYS A 372 21.16 9.38 -4.25
C CYS A 372 21.55 10.44 -3.20
N TRP A 373 21.39 11.74 -3.53
CA TRP A 373 21.65 12.83 -2.61
C TRP A 373 20.70 12.80 -1.41
N GLY A 374 19.39 12.63 -1.66
CA GLY A 374 18.34 12.63 -0.63
C GLY A 374 18.50 11.47 0.35
N ILE A 375 18.75 10.26 -0.15
CA ILE A 375 18.99 9.09 0.70
C ILE A 375 20.26 9.27 1.53
N GLY A 376 21.35 9.72 0.92
CA GLY A 376 22.61 9.97 1.61
C GLY A 376 22.48 11.02 2.72
N GLY A 377 21.82 12.15 2.42
CA GLY A 377 21.57 13.21 3.40
C GLY A 377 20.67 12.77 4.55
N TYR A 378 19.59 12.03 4.25
CA TYR A 378 18.66 11.50 5.25
C TYR A 378 19.33 10.53 6.21
N LEU A 379 20.12 9.59 5.68
CA LEU A 379 20.84 8.63 6.51
C LEU A 379 21.93 9.28 7.36
N ALA A 380 22.61 10.28 6.83
CA ALA A 380 23.60 11.05 7.59
C ALA A 380 22.98 11.81 8.77
N GLN A 381 21.72 12.27 8.62
CA GLN A 381 20.99 12.94 9.70
C GLN A 381 20.46 11.97 10.75
N LEU A 382 19.86 10.85 10.31
CA LEU A 382 19.26 9.88 11.24
C LEU A 382 20.29 9.05 12.00
N TYR A 383 21.40 8.71 11.34
CA TYR A 383 22.40 7.80 11.89
C TYR A 383 23.81 8.35 11.76
N PRO A 384 24.13 9.53 12.34
CA PRO A 384 25.43 10.18 12.13
C PRO A 384 26.60 9.30 12.56
N ALA A 385 26.46 8.57 13.68
CA ALA A 385 27.51 7.67 14.19
C ALA A 385 27.71 6.38 13.36
N ARG A 386 26.72 6.01 12.54
CA ARG A 386 26.70 4.75 11.78
C ARG A 386 26.60 4.97 10.27
N PHE A 387 26.60 6.21 9.84
CA PHE A 387 26.43 6.57 8.42
C PHE A 387 27.41 5.83 7.51
N HIS A 388 28.68 5.71 7.91
CA HIS A 388 29.69 4.99 7.13
C HIS A 388 29.37 3.49 7.00
N ALA A 389 28.91 2.85 8.08
CA ALA A 389 28.54 1.45 8.05
C ALA A 389 27.28 1.20 7.19
N LEU A 390 26.28 2.06 7.27
CA LEU A 390 25.06 1.99 6.44
C LEU A 390 25.35 2.38 4.98
N GLY A 391 26.27 3.32 4.75
CA GLY A 391 26.69 3.77 3.43
C GLY A 391 27.23 2.63 2.57
N HIS A 392 28.03 1.72 3.14
CA HIS A 392 28.55 0.56 2.40
C HIS A 392 27.45 -0.34 1.84
N LEU A 393 26.34 -0.49 2.56
CA LEU A 393 25.22 -1.33 2.15
C LEU A 393 24.40 -0.74 1.00
N LEU A 394 24.38 0.59 0.87
CA LEU A 394 23.71 1.29 -0.21
C LEU A 394 24.53 1.35 -1.50
N VAL A 395 25.84 1.10 -1.44
CA VAL A 395 26.71 1.15 -2.62
C VAL A 395 26.24 0.17 -3.69
N ALA A 396 25.97 -1.09 -3.34
CA ALA A 396 25.57 -2.09 -4.31
C ALA A 396 24.21 -1.77 -4.99
N PRO A 397 23.12 -1.43 -4.27
CA PRO A 397 21.88 -0.94 -4.88
C PRO A 397 22.08 0.30 -5.75
N ALA A 398 22.88 1.27 -5.29
CA ALA A 398 23.14 2.52 -6.02
C ALA A 398 23.92 2.26 -7.32
N VAL A 399 24.95 1.42 -7.28
CA VAL A 399 25.72 1.02 -8.46
C VAL A 399 24.85 0.26 -9.45
N ALA A 400 24.04 -0.70 -8.98
CA ALA A 400 23.12 -1.45 -9.84
C ALA A 400 22.15 -0.50 -10.57
N LEU A 401 21.59 0.46 -9.83
CA LEU A 401 20.67 1.45 -10.39
C LEU A 401 21.38 2.41 -11.38
N ALA A 402 22.54 2.93 -11.02
CA ALA A 402 23.31 3.83 -11.88
C ALA A 402 23.78 3.12 -13.17
N ALA A 403 24.26 1.89 -13.07
CA ALA A 403 24.64 1.09 -14.22
C ALA A 403 23.43 0.79 -15.13
N GLY A 404 22.28 0.49 -14.52
CA GLY A 404 21.02 0.30 -15.24
C GLY A 404 20.58 1.56 -15.98
N VAL A 405 20.63 2.72 -15.33
CA VAL A 405 20.32 4.02 -15.98
C VAL A 405 21.28 4.31 -17.12
N ALA A 406 22.60 4.10 -16.92
CA ALA A 406 23.59 4.28 -17.98
C ALA A 406 23.29 3.36 -19.19
N LEU A 407 22.96 2.09 -18.95
CA LEU A 407 22.57 1.16 -19.99
C LEU A 407 21.30 1.63 -20.73
N VAL A 408 20.30 2.12 -20.01
CA VAL A 408 19.07 2.68 -20.61
C VAL A 408 19.37 3.87 -21.50
N LEU A 409 20.26 4.78 -21.08
CA LEU A 409 20.67 5.92 -21.90
C LEU A 409 21.29 5.43 -23.23
N VAL A 410 22.24 4.51 -23.17
CA VAL A 410 22.90 3.94 -24.35
C VAL A 410 21.88 3.26 -25.26
N LEU A 411 21.06 2.36 -24.74
CA LEU A 411 20.07 1.61 -25.52
C LEU A 411 19.01 2.53 -26.15
N THR A 412 18.62 3.60 -25.44
CA THR A 412 17.64 4.56 -25.97
C THR A 412 18.24 5.38 -27.12
N VAL A 413 19.46 5.85 -26.98
CA VAL A 413 20.16 6.65 -28.00
C VAL A 413 20.49 5.80 -29.23
N THR A 414 20.89 4.53 -29.06
CA THR A 414 21.17 3.58 -30.16
C THR A 414 19.91 3.05 -30.83
N GLY A 415 18.70 3.38 -30.32
CA GLY A 415 17.43 2.98 -30.91
C GLY A 415 16.88 1.64 -30.40
N ALA A 416 17.58 0.93 -29.50
CA ALA A 416 17.13 -0.33 -28.90
C ALA A 416 16.14 -0.10 -27.74
N ARG A 417 15.04 0.63 -27.99
CA ARG A 417 14.15 1.20 -26.98
C ARG A 417 13.37 0.17 -26.17
N LEU A 418 12.96 -0.94 -26.78
CA LEU A 418 12.34 -2.02 -26.02
C LEU A 418 13.33 -2.62 -25.02
N ALA A 419 14.57 -2.85 -25.47
CA ALA A 419 15.64 -3.32 -24.58
C ALA A 419 15.92 -2.28 -23.48
N ALA A 420 15.85 -0.98 -23.77
CA ALA A 420 15.99 0.07 -22.75
C ALA A 420 14.92 -0.01 -21.66
N LEU A 421 13.64 -0.18 -22.02
CA LEU A 421 12.57 -0.35 -21.03
C LEU A 421 12.78 -1.61 -20.18
N LEU A 422 13.10 -2.72 -20.82
CA LEU A 422 13.36 -3.99 -20.12
C LEU A 422 14.60 -3.90 -19.23
N ALA A 423 15.66 -3.23 -19.67
CA ALA A 423 16.85 -2.96 -18.87
C ALA A 423 16.53 -2.10 -17.63
N MET A 424 15.63 -1.11 -17.77
CA MET A 424 15.16 -0.32 -16.63
C MET A 424 14.37 -1.18 -15.63
N CYS A 425 13.45 -2.03 -16.12
CA CYS A 425 12.73 -2.96 -15.26
C CYS A 425 13.70 -3.92 -14.54
N ALA A 426 14.68 -4.46 -15.24
CA ALA A 426 15.69 -5.33 -14.67
C ALA A 426 16.57 -4.60 -13.62
N ALA A 427 17.02 -3.38 -13.92
CA ALA A 427 17.78 -2.56 -12.99
C ALA A 427 17.01 -2.27 -11.70
N MET A 428 15.73 -1.91 -11.80
CA MET A 428 14.87 -1.71 -10.64
C MET A 428 14.67 -3.01 -9.84
N ALA A 429 14.48 -4.14 -10.53
CA ALA A 429 14.33 -5.44 -9.87
C ALA A 429 15.61 -5.83 -9.11
N VAL A 430 16.78 -5.69 -9.73
CA VAL A 430 18.08 -5.98 -9.09
C VAL A 430 18.33 -5.04 -7.92
N THR A 431 18.07 -3.74 -8.08
CA THR A 431 18.19 -2.75 -7.00
C THR A 431 17.28 -3.13 -5.84
N TRP A 432 16.01 -3.46 -6.10
CA TRP A 432 15.05 -3.85 -5.07
C TRP A 432 15.47 -5.11 -4.32
N LEU A 433 15.86 -6.17 -5.05
CA LEU A 433 16.35 -7.41 -4.43
C LEU A 433 17.62 -7.18 -3.60
N SER A 434 18.49 -6.27 -4.06
CA SER A 434 19.68 -5.86 -3.29
C SER A 434 19.30 -5.14 -2.00
N VAL A 435 18.34 -4.20 -2.05
CA VAL A 435 17.83 -3.52 -0.84
C VAL A 435 17.24 -4.53 0.14
N VAL A 436 16.38 -5.45 -0.33
CA VAL A 436 15.79 -6.49 0.53
C VAL A 436 16.83 -7.42 1.14
N THR A 437 17.91 -7.71 0.41
CA THR A 437 18.93 -8.66 0.85
C THR A 437 19.89 -8.05 1.85
N TRP A 438 20.33 -6.82 1.63
CA TRP A 438 21.42 -6.21 2.38
C TRP A 438 21.01 -5.06 3.27
N VAL A 439 20.04 -4.21 2.85
CA VAL A 439 19.66 -3.04 3.63
C VAL A 439 18.62 -3.37 4.70
N VAL A 440 17.58 -4.12 4.32
CA VAL A 440 16.48 -4.47 5.25
C VAL A 440 16.97 -5.16 6.53
N PRO A 441 17.91 -6.16 6.49
CA PRO A 441 18.38 -6.79 7.72
C PRO A 441 19.10 -5.85 8.68
N VAL A 442 19.79 -4.83 8.16
CA VAL A 442 20.51 -3.86 9.00
C VAL A 442 19.54 -2.88 9.64
N VAL A 443 18.54 -2.40 8.88
CA VAL A 443 17.46 -1.58 9.43
C VAL A 443 16.67 -2.36 10.50
N GLU A 444 16.47 -3.66 10.27
CA GLU A 444 15.79 -4.53 11.22
C GLU A 444 16.55 -4.69 12.54
N ALA A 445 17.88 -4.79 12.48
CA ALA A 445 18.71 -4.91 13.68
C ALA A 445 18.64 -3.67 14.59
N GLU A 446 18.22 -2.53 14.07
CA GLU A 446 18.02 -1.29 14.83
C GLU A 446 16.65 -1.17 15.48
N LYS A 447 15.67 -2.01 15.10
CA LYS A 447 14.32 -1.96 15.68
C LYS A 447 14.30 -2.57 17.09
N PRO A 448 13.92 -1.78 18.12
CA PRO A 448 14.04 -2.23 19.51
C PRO A 448 12.91 -3.17 19.94
N MET A 449 11.72 -3.04 19.34
CA MET A 449 10.49 -3.57 19.93
C MET A 449 10.35 -5.09 19.90
N LYS A 450 10.60 -5.73 18.76
CA LYS A 450 10.45 -7.20 18.68
C LYS A 450 11.35 -7.93 19.67
N PRO A 451 12.69 -7.67 19.74
CA PRO A 451 13.53 -8.34 20.71
C PRO A 451 13.13 -8.03 22.15
N LEU A 452 12.80 -6.77 22.48
CA LEU A 452 12.37 -6.40 23.82
C LEU A 452 11.06 -7.09 24.24
N ALA A 453 10.07 -7.08 23.35
CA ALA A 453 8.78 -7.70 23.64
C ALA A 453 8.89 -9.23 23.79
N LEU A 454 9.74 -9.89 23.00
CA LEU A 454 10.01 -11.32 23.15
C LEU A 454 10.76 -11.65 24.45
N GLU A 455 11.69 -10.79 24.91
CA GLU A 455 12.33 -10.94 26.22
C GLU A 455 11.30 -10.81 27.36
N ILE A 456 10.40 -9.83 27.28
CA ILE A 456 9.32 -9.67 28.27
C ILE A 456 8.41 -10.90 28.23
N ARG A 457 7.95 -11.33 27.04
CA ARG A 457 7.10 -12.52 26.87
C ARG A 457 7.69 -13.77 27.53
N ALA A 458 8.98 -14.00 27.31
CA ALA A 458 9.68 -15.15 27.90
C ALA A 458 9.77 -15.10 29.43
N ALA A 459 9.70 -13.89 30.01
CA ALA A 459 9.76 -13.67 31.47
C ALA A 459 8.39 -13.58 32.13
N LEU A 460 7.29 -13.47 31.37
CA LEU A 460 5.93 -13.34 31.91
C LEU A 460 5.49 -14.58 32.67
N ARG A 461 4.78 -14.35 33.78
CA ARG A 461 4.12 -15.37 34.61
C ARG A 461 2.63 -15.07 34.69
N PRO A 462 1.80 -16.07 35.02
CA PRO A 462 0.36 -15.83 35.22
C PRO A 462 0.14 -14.75 36.31
N GLY A 463 -0.66 -13.75 35.97
CA GLY A 463 -0.94 -12.60 36.85
C GLY A 463 0.02 -11.41 36.71
N ASP A 464 1.08 -11.51 35.92
CA ASP A 464 1.93 -10.37 35.58
C ASP A 464 1.15 -9.34 34.72
N ARG A 465 1.51 -8.06 34.84
CA ARG A 465 0.91 -6.96 34.11
C ARG A 465 1.96 -6.24 33.27
N ILE A 466 1.56 -5.75 32.09
CA ILE A 466 2.37 -4.90 31.23
C ILE A 466 1.70 -3.54 31.14
N ILE A 467 2.46 -2.48 31.38
CA ILE A 467 2.03 -1.09 31.25
C ILE A 467 2.85 -0.42 30.16
N GLY A 468 2.19 0.17 29.16
CA GLY A 468 2.78 1.13 28.23
C GLY A 468 2.59 2.54 28.77
N TYR A 469 3.67 3.23 29.13
CA TYR A 469 3.60 4.58 29.65
C TYR A 469 4.04 5.59 28.59
N ARG A 470 3.12 6.47 28.13
CA ARG A 470 3.35 7.48 27.08
C ARG A 470 4.15 6.90 25.92
N PHE A 471 3.69 5.78 25.43
CA PHE A 471 4.44 4.94 24.51
C PHE A 471 3.70 4.80 23.18
N ASP A 472 4.27 5.31 22.09
CA ASP A 472 3.66 5.33 20.78
C ASP A 472 3.81 4.01 20.00
N ILE A 473 4.83 3.18 20.33
CA ILE A 473 5.09 1.87 19.69
C ILE A 473 4.29 0.74 20.39
N TYR A 474 3.00 0.99 20.66
CA TYR A 474 2.21 0.08 21.50
C TYR A 474 1.70 -1.16 20.79
N SER A 475 1.38 -1.06 19.50
CA SER A 475 0.82 -2.19 18.74
C SER A 475 1.83 -3.33 18.62
N SER A 476 3.12 -3.01 18.45
CA SER A 476 4.21 -3.99 18.45
C SER A 476 4.37 -4.63 19.84
N LEU A 477 4.23 -3.86 20.92
CA LEU A 477 4.31 -4.39 22.28
C LEU A 477 3.20 -5.43 22.50
N ILE A 478 1.95 -5.11 22.19
CA ILE A 478 0.81 -6.03 22.32
C ILE A 478 1.04 -7.29 21.46
N TYR A 479 1.36 -7.11 20.19
CA TYR A 479 1.47 -8.23 19.25
C TYR A 479 2.58 -9.21 19.61
N TYR A 480 3.80 -8.73 19.94
CA TYR A 480 4.95 -9.59 20.21
C TYR A 480 4.97 -10.15 21.63
N THR A 481 4.40 -9.45 22.62
CA THR A 481 4.23 -10.02 23.95
C THR A 481 3.09 -11.03 24.01
N ASP A 482 2.12 -10.91 23.08
CA ASP A 482 0.90 -11.72 23.10
C ASP A 482 0.16 -11.60 24.44
N HIS A 483 0.09 -10.37 24.94
CA HIS A 483 -0.44 -10.07 26.27
C HIS A 483 -1.16 -8.73 26.28
N HIS A 484 -2.17 -8.60 27.15
CA HIS A 484 -2.85 -7.32 27.35
C HIS A 484 -1.89 -6.26 27.90
N VAL A 485 -1.96 -5.04 27.38
CA VAL A 485 -1.14 -3.90 27.80
C VAL A 485 -2.04 -2.79 28.34
N ASP A 486 -1.86 -2.43 29.61
CA ASP A 486 -2.52 -1.27 30.22
C ASP A 486 -1.88 0.01 29.68
N TRP A 487 -2.70 0.96 29.22
CA TRP A 487 -2.24 2.22 28.64
C TRP A 487 -2.33 3.34 29.65
N ILE A 488 -1.23 4.01 29.98
CA ILE A 488 -1.21 5.05 31.00
C ILE A 488 -0.38 6.25 30.50
N ASP A 489 -1.00 7.44 30.52
CA ASP A 489 -0.35 8.71 30.17
C ASP A 489 -0.11 9.61 31.38
N ASP A 490 -0.90 9.44 32.45
CA ASP A 490 -0.76 10.23 33.67
C ASP A 490 0.31 9.65 34.62
N PRO A 491 1.29 10.47 35.06
CA PRO A 491 2.33 10.02 35.99
C PRO A 491 1.81 9.53 37.36
N ARG A 492 0.67 10.08 37.82
CA ARG A 492 0.08 9.65 39.10
C ARG A 492 -0.59 8.28 38.97
N ALA A 493 -1.32 8.09 37.88
CA ALA A 493 -1.93 6.81 37.54
C ALA A 493 -0.86 5.72 37.35
N LEU A 494 0.28 6.04 36.69
CA LEU A 494 1.41 5.13 36.55
C LEU A 494 1.94 4.67 37.94
N ARG A 495 2.17 5.61 38.87
CA ARG A 495 2.65 5.27 40.20
C ARG A 495 1.66 4.35 40.96
N ALA A 496 0.37 4.69 40.89
CA ALA A 496 -0.68 3.87 41.49
C ALA A 496 -0.72 2.46 40.90
N ALA A 497 -0.65 2.35 39.56
CA ALA A 497 -0.65 1.07 38.87
C ALA A 497 0.60 0.22 39.16
N VAL A 498 1.77 0.85 39.25
CA VAL A 498 3.03 0.18 39.62
C VAL A 498 2.97 -0.32 41.07
N CYS A 499 2.38 0.46 42.00
CA CYS A 499 2.28 0.09 43.40
C CYS A 499 1.16 -0.92 43.69
N ALA A 500 0.31 -1.24 42.72
CA ALA A 500 -0.68 -2.30 42.88
C ALA A 500 -0.01 -3.67 43.10
N PRO A 501 -0.71 -4.62 43.79
CA PRO A 501 -0.21 -5.97 43.98
C PRO A 501 0.18 -6.67 42.69
N GLY A 502 1.18 -7.55 42.76
CA GLY A 502 1.66 -8.33 41.61
C GLY A 502 2.91 -7.76 40.94
N ARG A 503 3.44 -8.53 40.02
CA ARG A 503 4.61 -8.13 39.20
C ARG A 503 4.15 -7.28 38.02
N VAL A 504 4.87 -6.18 37.75
CA VAL A 504 4.50 -5.22 36.74
C VAL A 504 5.71 -4.89 35.89
N PHE A 505 5.59 -5.02 34.58
CA PHE A 505 6.53 -4.48 33.59
C PHE A 505 6.01 -3.12 33.12
N VAL A 506 6.87 -2.11 33.07
CA VAL A 506 6.56 -0.80 32.48
C VAL A 506 7.48 -0.59 31.29
N VAL A 507 6.92 -0.32 30.12
CA VAL A 507 7.63 -0.03 28.88
C VAL A 507 7.37 1.42 28.47
N SER A 508 8.44 2.15 28.16
CA SER A 508 8.37 3.57 27.81
C SER A 508 9.60 3.99 27.01
N HIS A 509 9.58 5.19 26.46
CA HIS A 509 10.81 5.84 26.03
C HIS A 509 11.67 6.29 27.22
N LEU A 510 12.99 6.25 27.05
CA LEU A 510 13.95 6.59 28.10
C LEU A 510 13.75 8.00 28.66
N ASP A 511 13.48 8.97 27.78
CA ASP A 511 13.28 10.37 28.15
C ASP A 511 11.96 10.60 28.88
N GLU A 512 10.88 9.90 28.52
CA GLU A 512 9.59 9.97 29.20
C GLU A 512 9.65 9.33 30.60
N LEU A 513 10.31 8.17 30.69
CA LEU A 513 10.45 7.50 32.00
C LEU A 513 11.38 8.28 32.95
N ALA A 514 12.41 8.95 32.42
CA ALA A 514 13.32 9.81 33.21
C ALA A 514 12.61 11.00 33.88
N ARG A 515 11.48 11.45 33.30
CA ARG A 515 10.67 12.56 33.85
C ARG A 515 9.78 12.14 35.04
N VAL A 516 9.68 10.83 35.28
CA VAL A 516 8.81 10.29 36.33
C VAL A 516 9.66 9.66 37.44
N ARG A 517 9.45 10.08 38.68
CA ARG A 517 10.05 9.40 39.85
C ARG A 517 9.26 8.11 40.14
N LEU A 518 9.78 7.00 39.65
CA LEU A 518 9.25 5.68 39.99
C LEU A 518 9.66 5.29 41.45
N PRO A 519 8.88 4.43 42.10
CA PRO A 519 9.25 3.87 43.41
C PRO A 519 10.61 3.17 43.33
N ALA A 520 11.37 3.22 44.47
CA ALA A 520 12.71 2.61 44.56
C ALA A 520 12.74 1.10 44.30
N VAL A 521 11.60 0.44 44.45
CA VAL A 521 11.41 -1.00 44.21
C VAL A 521 11.40 -1.39 42.74
N VAL A 522 11.35 -0.40 41.83
CA VAL A 522 11.38 -0.63 40.39
C VAL A 522 12.82 -0.66 39.89
N SER A 523 13.19 -1.72 39.22
CA SER A 523 14.51 -1.90 38.63
C SER A 523 14.46 -1.92 37.12
N ARG A 524 15.58 -1.55 36.50
CA ARG A 524 15.71 -1.63 35.03
C ARG A 524 15.76 -3.10 34.62
N TYR A 525 14.90 -3.48 33.65
CA TYR A 525 14.83 -4.84 33.09
C TYR A 525 15.67 -4.97 31.84
N ALA A 526 15.37 -4.14 30.83
CA ALA A 526 16.08 -4.13 29.56
C ALA A 526 16.05 -2.73 28.92
N VAL A 527 17.04 -2.44 28.10
CA VAL A 527 17.10 -1.22 27.25
C VAL A 527 17.46 -1.61 25.85
N ARG A 528 16.72 -1.09 24.88
CA ARG A 528 16.93 -1.30 23.45
C ARG A 528 16.74 0.02 22.71
N GLY A 529 17.85 0.61 22.23
CA GLY A 529 17.79 1.94 21.65
C GLY A 529 17.30 2.99 22.65
N ASP A 530 16.24 3.68 22.31
CA ASP A 530 15.54 4.68 23.14
C ASP A 530 14.41 4.10 23.99
N VAL A 531 14.11 2.80 23.87
CA VAL A 531 13.05 2.11 24.62
C VAL A 531 13.62 1.41 25.84
N VAL A 532 12.97 1.59 26.97
CA VAL A 532 13.32 0.96 28.24
C VAL A 532 12.13 0.15 28.80
N ALA A 533 12.43 -1.04 29.30
CA ALA A 533 11.53 -1.78 30.17
C ALA A 533 12.09 -1.77 31.59
N VAL A 534 11.22 -1.50 32.56
CA VAL A 534 11.51 -1.62 33.99
C VAL A 534 10.54 -2.61 34.63
N VAL A 535 10.93 -3.24 35.71
CA VAL A 535 10.11 -4.25 36.38
C VAL A 535 10.01 -3.97 37.86
N LYS A 536 8.80 -4.09 38.43
CA LYS A 536 8.55 -4.21 39.87
C LYS A 536 8.32 -5.68 40.19
N PRO A 537 9.13 -6.30 41.08
CA PRO A 537 8.90 -7.67 41.57
C PRO A 537 7.55 -7.82 42.30
N ALA A 538 6.97 -9.02 42.24
CA ALA A 538 5.67 -9.29 42.89
C ALA A 538 5.67 -9.05 44.39
N GLU A 539 6.79 -9.39 45.06
CA GLU A 539 6.98 -9.30 46.52
C GLU A 539 7.33 -7.89 47.01
N ALA A 540 7.64 -6.98 46.08
CA ALA A 540 8.03 -5.62 46.44
C ALA A 540 6.79 -4.75 46.73
N HIS A 541 6.81 -4.09 47.88
CA HIS A 541 5.79 -3.12 48.27
C HIS A 541 6.33 -1.71 48.10
N CYS A 542 5.51 -0.81 47.56
CA CYS A 542 5.86 0.60 47.54
C CYS A 542 5.80 1.14 48.97
N THR A 543 6.89 1.71 49.43
CA THR A 543 6.83 2.54 50.65
C THR A 543 6.10 3.84 50.32
N PRO A 544 5.21 4.32 51.21
CA PRO A 544 4.43 5.55 50.99
C PRO A 544 5.28 6.79 50.74
#